data_e48cffddc147c9f857dc9819fb300ccd
#
_entry.id   e48cffddc147c9f857dc9819fb300ccd
#
_cell.length_a   1.000
_cell.length_b   1.000
_cell.length_c   1.000
_cell.angle_alpha   90.00
_cell.angle_beta   90.00
_cell.angle_gamma   90.00
#
_symmetry.space_group_name_H-M   'P 1'
#
loop_
_entity.id
_entity.type
_entity.pdbx_description
1 polymer ?
#
loop_
_entity_poly.entity_id
_entity_poly.type
_entity_poly.pdbx_seq_one_letter_code
_entity_poly.pdbx_strand_id
1 'polypeptide(L)'
;IEFCSFEFKLADIEKAFAQANINSQFCHKNFIVVPIEKKKVIEDRYGEYLKRYPSIGCIGVYHPDDGGRWDMFHKARAKRDEELTLNQNVIKLCLLNTKSL
;
A
#
# COMPACT_ATOMS: atom_id res chain seq x y z
N ILE A 1 -1.06 0.35 17.80
CA ILE A 1 -0.67 -0.56 16.70
C ILE A 1 -1.00 0.09 15.38
N GLU A 2 -0.04 0.08 14.46
CA GLU A 2 -0.25 0.57 13.10
C GLU A 2 -0.23 -0.61 12.14
N PHE A 3 -1.30 -0.70 11.33
CA PHE A 3 -1.41 -1.73 10.31
C PHE A 3 -1.02 -1.16 8.95
N CYS A 4 -0.14 -1.87 8.25
CA CYS A 4 0.30 -1.48 6.91
C CYS A 4 -0.01 -2.60 5.92
N SER A 5 -0.48 -2.24 4.74
CA SER A 5 -0.64 -3.19 3.65
C SER A 5 0.37 -2.90 2.54
N PHE A 6 0.78 -3.96 1.85
CA PHE A 6 1.70 -3.86 0.72
C PHE A 6 1.11 -4.65 -0.45
N GLU A 7 0.86 -3.98 -1.55
CA GLU A 7 0.37 -4.62 -2.77
C GLU A 7 1.47 -4.60 -3.82
N PHE A 8 1.93 -5.79 -4.22
CA PHE A 8 3.05 -5.95 -5.17
C PHE A 8 2.50 -6.22 -6.56
N LYS A 9 2.83 -5.37 -7.53
CA LYS A 9 2.41 -5.53 -8.93
C LYS A 9 3.55 -5.19 -9.88
N LEU A 10 3.76 -6.05 -10.88
CA LEU A 10 4.79 -5.82 -11.89
C LEU A 10 4.30 -4.88 -12.99
N ALA A 11 3.03 -4.95 -13.37
CA ALA A 11 2.51 -4.23 -14.51
C ALA A 11 1.13 -3.61 -14.32
N ASP A 12 0.20 -4.30 -13.66
CA ASP A 12 -1.19 -3.86 -13.58
C ASP A 12 -1.38 -2.83 -12.46
N ILE A 13 -1.07 -1.58 -12.81
CA ILE A 13 -1.11 -0.46 -11.85
C ILE A 13 -2.54 -0.16 -11.41
N GLU A 14 -3.51 -0.26 -12.30
CA GLU A 14 -4.91 -0.01 -11.97
C GLU A 14 -5.40 -0.98 -10.91
N LYS A 15 -5.07 -2.27 -11.04
CA LYS A 15 -5.41 -3.26 -10.02
C LYS A 15 -4.68 -3.02 -8.70
N ALA A 16 -3.43 -2.56 -8.76
CA ALA A 16 -2.68 -2.23 -7.57
C ALA A 16 -3.38 -1.15 -6.76
N PHE A 17 -3.83 -0.08 -7.42
CA PHE A 17 -4.55 0.99 -6.75
C PHE A 17 -5.91 0.55 -6.24
N ALA A 18 -6.64 -0.25 -7.02
CA ALA A 18 -7.92 -0.79 -6.58
C ALA A 18 -7.77 -1.63 -5.31
N GLN A 19 -6.76 -2.51 -5.28
CA GLN A 19 -6.50 -3.35 -4.11
C GLN A 19 -6.04 -2.52 -2.91
N ALA A 20 -5.18 -1.53 -3.12
CA ALA A 20 -4.74 -0.64 -2.04
C ALA A 20 -5.93 0.13 -1.46
N ASN A 21 -6.86 0.57 -2.29
CA ASN A 21 -8.05 1.26 -1.84
C ASN A 21 -8.94 0.34 -0.98
N ILE A 22 -9.10 -0.92 -1.37
CA ILE A 22 -9.81 -1.91 -0.55
C ILE A 22 -9.10 -2.10 0.79
N ASN A 23 -7.79 -2.30 0.75
CA ASN A 23 -6.98 -2.51 1.97
C ASN A 23 -7.02 -1.30 2.90
N SER A 24 -7.22 -0.10 2.34
CA SER A 24 -7.25 1.14 3.14
C SER A 24 -8.42 1.21 4.12
N GLN A 25 -9.42 0.34 3.97
CA GLN A 25 -10.49 0.23 4.94
C GLN A 25 -10.00 -0.40 6.26
N PHE A 26 -8.94 -1.19 6.20
CA PHE A 26 -8.46 -2.00 7.32
C PHE A 26 -7.06 -1.61 7.79
N CYS A 27 -6.32 -0.83 7.01
CA CYS A 27 -4.92 -0.52 7.31
C CYS A 27 -4.70 0.98 7.36
N HIS A 28 -3.85 1.42 8.28
CA HIS A 28 -3.53 2.83 8.49
C HIS A 28 -2.74 3.39 7.30
N LYS A 29 -1.81 2.61 6.78
CA LYS A 29 -1.02 2.95 5.59
C LYS A 29 -1.10 1.82 4.58
N ASN A 30 -1.15 2.18 3.31
CA ASN A 30 -1.33 1.21 2.25
C ASN A 30 -0.35 1.53 1.12
N PHE A 31 0.59 0.61 0.88
CA PHE A 31 1.63 0.84 -0.11
C PHE A 31 1.41 -0.02 -1.34
N ILE A 32 1.60 0.57 -2.51
CA ILE A 32 1.79 -0.21 -3.73
C ILE A 32 3.30 -0.31 -3.99
N VAL A 33 3.75 -1.50 -4.32
CA VAL A 33 5.16 -1.79 -4.58
C VAL A 33 5.28 -2.22 -6.03
N VAL A 34 6.02 -1.44 -6.81
CA VAL A 34 6.12 -1.62 -8.26
C VAL A 34 7.57 -1.50 -8.70
N PRO A 35 7.91 -1.99 -9.90
CA PRO A 35 9.21 -1.67 -10.49
C PRO A 35 9.39 -0.16 -10.60
N ILE A 36 10.61 0.32 -10.36
CA ILE A 36 10.88 1.77 -10.34
C ILE A 36 10.51 2.45 -11.68
N GLU A 37 10.53 1.71 -12.78
CA GLU A 37 10.15 2.22 -14.10
C GLU A 37 8.71 2.71 -14.15
N LYS A 38 7.86 2.25 -13.23
CA LYS A 38 6.45 2.67 -13.16
C LYS A 38 6.26 4.00 -12.43
N LYS A 39 7.29 4.55 -11.82
CA LYS A 39 7.21 5.79 -11.06
C LYS A 39 6.60 6.92 -11.87
N LYS A 40 7.11 7.15 -13.08
CA LYS A 40 6.65 8.25 -13.94
C LYS A 40 5.19 8.09 -14.33
N VAL A 41 4.78 6.88 -14.72
CA VAL A 41 3.39 6.58 -15.07
C VAL A 41 2.47 6.88 -13.89
N ILE A 42 2.88 6.47 -12.70
CA ILE A 42 2.08 6.70 -11.48
C ILE A 42 1.98 8.19 -11.18
N GLU A 43 3.10 8.91 -11.23
CA GLU A 43 3.09 10.34 -10.99
C GLU A 43 2.21 11.10 -11.98
N ASP A 44 2.27 10.71 -13.26
CA ASP A 44 1.51 11.38 -14.32
C ASP A 44 0.02 11.04 -14.28
N ARG A 45 -0.33 9.78 -14.05
CA ARG A 45 -1.73 9.31 -14.13
C ARG A 45 -2.47 9.31 -12.80
N TYR A 46 -1.75 9.09 -11.71
CA TYR A 46 -2.37 8.88 -10.39
C TYR A 46 -2.03 9.97 -9.37
N GLY A 47 -1.40 11.07 -9.81
CA GLY A 47 -1.07 12.16 -8.91
C GLY A 47 -2.27 12.72 -8.16
N GLU A 48 -3.35 12.98 -8.88
CA GLU A 48 -4.59 13.50 -8.27
C GLU A 48 -5.27 12.44 -7.38
N TYR A 49 -5.21 11.18 -7.79
CA TYR A 49 -5.74 10.07 -7.01
C TYR A 49 -5.01 9.97 -5.66
N LEU A 50 -3.69 10.08 -5.69
CA LEU A 50 -2.87 10.01 -4.47
C LEU A 50 -3.13 11.18 -3.52
N LYS A 51 -3.43 12.35 -4.06
CA LYS A 51 -3.84 13.50 -3.24
C LYS A 51 -5.17 13.26 -2.54
N ARG A 52 -6.09 12.58 -3.22
CA ARG A 52 -7.41 12.27 -2.69
C ARG A 52 -7.35 11.15 -1.63
N TYR A 53 -6.41 10.23 -1.77
CA TYR A 53 -6.27 9.08 -0.86
C TYR A 53 -4.88 9.09 -0.21
N PRO A 54 -4.67 9.98 0.78
CA PRO A 54 -3.33 10.20 1.35
C PRO A 54 -2.77 9.02 2.14
N SER A 55 -3.59 8.01 2.47
CA SER A 55 -3.10 6.81 3.14
C SER A 55 -2.41 5.82 2.20
N ILE A 56 -2.45 6.09 0.89
CA ILE A 56 -1.80 5.24 -0.12
C ILE A 56 -0.45 5.85 -0.47
N GLY A 57 0.60 5.05 -0.31
CA GLY A 57 1.95 5.41 -0.70
C GLY A 57 2.47 4.52 -1.82
N CYS A 58 3.60 4.90 -2.39
CA CYS A 58 4.19 4.19 -3.52
C CYS A 58 5.66 3.91 -3.27
N ILE A 59 6.06 2.66 -3.50
CA ILE A 59 7.44 2.21 -3.38
C ILE A 59 7.88 1.67 -4.73
N GLY A 60 9.00 2.18 -5.24
CA GLY A 60 9.62 1.67 -6.44
C GLY A 60 10.80 0.78 -6.09
N VAL A 61 10.90 -0.38 -6.75
CA VAL A 61 11.98 -1.34 -6.51
C VAL A 61 12.88 -1.37 -7.73
N TYR A 62 14.18 -1.23 -7.50
CA TYR A 62 15.19 -1.32 -8.55
C TYR A 62 15.53 -2.78 -8.82
N HIS A 63 15.89 -3.07 -10.07
CA HIS A 63 16.33 -4.40 -10.44
C HIS A 63 17.56 -4.81 -9.62
N PRO A 64 17.72 -6.10 -9.26
CA PRO A 64 18.91 -6.56 -8.53
C PRO A 64 20.22 -6.18 -9.21
N ASP A 65 20.27 -6.17 -10.54
CA ASP A 65 21.46 -5.78 -11.32
C ASP A 65 21.79 -4.29 -11.12
N ASP A 66 20.83 -3.46 -10.76
CA ASP A 66 20.99 -2.05 -10.46
C ASP A 66 21.12 -1.78 -8.96
N GLY A 67 21.49 -2.81 -8.18
CA GLY A 67 21.71 -2.69 -6.75
C GLY A 67 20.57 -3.13 -5.86
N GLY A 68 19.43 -3.52 -6.41
CA GLY A 68 18.32 -4.06 -5.64
C GLY A 68 17.72 -3.10 -4.60
N ARG A 69 17.88 -1.80 -4.82
CA ARG A 69 17.40 -0.77 -3.91
C ARG A 69 15.88 -0.58 -4.04
N TRP A 70 15.31 0.10 -3.08
CA TRP A 70 13.93 0.56 -3.15
C TRP A 70 13.88 2.05 -2.82
N ASP A 71 12.85 2.71 -3.32
CA ASP A 71 12.64 4.14 -3.11
C ASP A 71 11.17 4.41 -2.88
N MET A 72 10.85 5.01 -1.74
CA MET A 72 9.49 5.44 -1.46
C MET A 72 9.28 6.80 -2.12
N PHE A 73 8.76 6.80 -3.35
CA PHE A 73 8.59 8.03 -4.10
C PHE A 73 7.28 8.77 -3.78
N HIS A 74 6.39 8.15 -3.02
CA HIS A 74 5.19 8.81 -2.49
C HIS A 74 4.91 8.26 -1.10
N LYS A 75 4.92 9.15 -0.11
CA LYS A 75 4.71 8.75 1.28
C LYS A 75 3.23 8.54 1.57
N ALA A 76 2.92 7.57 2.43
CA ALA A 76 1.58 7.36 2.94
C ALA A 76 1.41 8.10 4.26
N ARG A 77 0.26 8.73 4.44
CA ARG A 77 -0.13 9.33 5.72
C ARG A 77 -1.01 8.32 6.46
N ALA A 78 -0.68 8.06 7.72
CA ALA A 78 -1.46 7.11 8.52
C ALA A 78 -2.89 7.63 8.75
N LYS A 79 -3.86 6.76 8.52
CA LYS A 79 -5.24 7.01 8.95
C LYS A 79 -5.32 6.95 10.46
N ARG A 80 -6.28 7.69 11.03
CA ARG A 80 -6.60 7.56 12.45
C ARG A 80 -7.40 6.27 12.66
N ASP A 81 -7.35 5.72 13.87
CA ASP A 81 -8.04 4.47 14.19
C ASP A 81 -9.54 4.53 13.88
N GLU A 82 -10.19 5.66 14.15
CA GLU A 82 -11.62 5.85 13.91
C GLU A 82 -12.00 5.89 12.43
N GLU A 83 -11.01 6.05 11.53
CA GLU A 83 -11.23 6.02 10.08
C GLU A 83 -11.18 4.61 9.50
N LEU A 84 -10.84 3.61 10.31
CA LEU A 84 -10.75 2.22 9.87
C LEU A 84 -12.04 1.47 10.15
N THR A 85 -12.36 0.52 9.25
CA THR A 85 -13.51 -0.38 9.40
C THR A 85 -13.12 -1.63 10.20
N LEU A 86 -12.13 -1.49 11.09
CA LEU A 86 -11.68 -2.58 11.95
C LEU A 86 -12.60 -2.71 13.17
N ASN A 87 -12.96 -3.93 13.49
CA ASN A 87 -13.60 -4.24 14.76
C ASN A 87 -12.79 -5.33 15.47
N GLN A 88 -13.11 -5.54 16.75
CA GLN A 88 -12.37 -6.50 17.55
C GLN A 88 -12.46 -7.92 17.00
N ASN A 89 -13.57 -8.28 16.37
CA ASN A 89 -13.74 -9.62 15.80
C ASN A 89 -12.77 -9.87 14.66
N VAL A 90 -12.58 -8.88 13.78
CA VAL A 90 -11.61 -8.99 12.68
C VAL A 90 -10.19 -9.12 13.22
N ILE A 91 -9.85 -8.32 14.22
CA ILE A 91 -8.53 -8.38 14.85
C ILE A 91 -8.30 -9.77 15.49
N LYS A 92 -9.29 -10.30 16.20
CA LYS A 92 -9.20 -11.63 16.80
C LYS A 92 -9.00 -12.72 15.76
N LEU A 93 -9.72 -12.65 14.64
CA LEU A 93 -9.55 -13.62 13.55
C LEU A 93 -8.13 -13.59 12.97
N CYS A 94 -7.59 -12.42 12.75
CA CYS A 94 -6.22 -12.27 12.26
C CYS A 94 -5.19 -12.85 13.23
N LEU A 95 -5.36 -12.58 14.53
CA LEU A 95 -4.46 -13.10 15.57
C LEU A 95 -4.54 -14.62 15.70
N LEU A 96 -5.74 -15.18 15.61
CA LEU A 96 -5.95 -16.62 15.68
C LEU A 96 -5.27 -17.32 14.48
N ASN A 97 -5.44 -16.78 13.28
CA ASN A 97 -4.80 -17.32 12.10
C ASN A 97 -3.27 -17.27 12.20
N THR A 98 -2.74 -16.20 12.74
CA THR A 98 -1.30 -16.06 12.98
C THR A 98 -0.78 -17.13 13.96
N LYS A 99 -1.54 -17.41 15.01
CA LYS A 99 -1.16 -18.40 16.01
C LYS A 99 -1.22 -19.83 15.50
N SER A 100 -2.05 -20.09 14.52
CA SER A 100 -2.19 -21.44 13.94
C SER A 100 -1.12 -21.76 12.89
N LEU A 101 -0.34 -20.77 12.52
CA LEU A 101 0.82 -20.96 11.64
C LEU A 101 2.07 -21.29 12.47
#